data_80d7e727a55fabb2ba1f2a68fe95252f
#
_entry.id   80d7e727a55fabb2ba1f2a68fe95252f
#
_cell.length_a   1.000
_cell.length_b   1.000
_cell.length_c   1.000
_cell.angle_alpha   90.00
_cell.angle_beta   90.00
_cell.angle_gamma   90.00
#
_symmetry.space_group_name_H-M   'P 1'
#
loop_
_entity.id
_entity.type
_entity.pdbx_description
1 polymer ?
#
loop_
_entity_poly.entity_id
_entity_poly.type
_entity_poly.pdbx_seq_one_letter_code
_entity_poly.pdbx_strand_id
1 'polypeptide(L)' 'MGTRKVGGYIFRSYKGDHRPLHVHIFRDRDEIGRWDIENQRPMDFELTRDLRKALVAAGYMKETTQ' A
#
# COMPACT_ATOMS: atom_id res chain seq x y z
N MET A 1 -6.36 5.39 -9.74
CA MET A 1 -5.91 4.41 -10.72
C MET A 1 -4.44 4.64 -11.04
N GLY A 2 -3.62 3.64 -10.86
CA GLY A 2 -2.21 3.78 -11.14
C GLY A 2 -1.40 2.67 -10.53
N THR A 3 -0.14 2.64 -10.91
CA THR A 3 0.79 1.62 -10.45
C THR A 3 2.10 2.29 -10.07
N ARG A 4 2.64 1.92 -8.91
CA ARG A 4 3.93 2.39 -8.44
C ARG A 4 4.76 1.22 -7.97
N LYS A 5 6.06 1.28 -8.23
CA LYS A 5 6.99 0.24 -7.80
C LYS A 5 8.01 0.88 -6.87
N VAL A 6 8.08 0.39 -5.65
CA VAL A 6 9.00 0.91 -4.64
C VAL A 6 9.52 -0.24 -3.81
N GLY A 7 10.85 -0.36 -3.70
CA GLY A 7 11.48 -1.30 -2.80
C GLY A 7 11.10 -2.75 -3.03
N GLY A 8 10.87 -3.14 -4.28
CA GLY A 8 10.48 -4.51 -4.60
C GLY A 8 8.99 -4.77 -4.48
N TYR A 9 8.23 -3.76 -4.10
CA TYR A 9 6.77 -3.87 -4.00
C TYR A 9 6.12 -3.13 -5.13
N ILE A 10 4.95 -3.61 -5.55
CA ILE A 10 4.14 -2.97 -6.57
C ILE A 10 2.82 -2.58 -5.93
N PHE A 11 2.47 -1.31 -6.06
CA PHE A 11 1.23 -0.79 -5.50
C PHE A 11 0.30 -0.43 -6.64
N ARG A 12 -0.92 -0.97 -6.61
CA ARG A 12 -1.91 -0.71 -7.66
C ARG A 12 -3.20 -0.21 -7.05
N SER A 13 -3.74 0.83 -7.64
CA SER A 13 -5.07 1.31 -7.32
C SER A 13 -5.95 1.13 -8.55
N TYR A 14 -7.19 0.73 -8.34
CA TYR A 14 -8.11 0.44 -9.43
C TYR A 14 -9.27 1.41 -9.38
N LYS A 15 -9.68 1.84 -10.56
CA LYS A 15 -10.86 2.66 -10.70
C LYS A 15 -12.08 1.79 -10.36
N GLY A 16 -12.94 2.31 -9.50
CA GLY A 16 -14.15 1.59 -9.14
C GLY A 16 -14.02 0.74 -7.87
N ASP A 17 -12.86 0.76 -7.24
CA ASP A 17 -12.73 0.10 -5.94
C ASP A 17 -13.69 0.74 -4.95
N HIS A 18 -14.26 -0.09 -4.10
CA HIS A 18 -15.17 0.39 -3.06
C HIS A 18 -14.37 1.08 -1.95
N ARG A 19 -15.06 1.95 -1.23
CA ARG A 19 -14.43 2.55 -0.06
C ARG A 19 -14.24 1.52 1.03
N PRO A 20 -13.22 1.68 1.89
CA PRO A 20 -12.34 2.84 1.98
C PRO A 20 -11.32 2.88 0.84
N LEU A 21 -10.77 4.06 0.60
CA LEU A 21 -9.75 4.23 -0.42
C LEU A 21 -8.54 3.38 -0.04
N HIS A 22 -8.14 2.51 -0.96
CA HIS A 22 -7.08 1.56 -0.65
C HIS A 22 -6.23 1.27 -1.88
N VAL A 23 -5.08 0.66 -1.63
CA VAL A 23 -4.16 0.26 -2.67
C VAL A 23 -3.82 -1.22 -2.49
N HIS A 24 -3.73 -1.93 -3.61
CA HIS A 24 -3.36 -3.35 -3.60
C HIS A 24 -1.85 -3.45 -3.65
N ILE A 25 -1.28 -4.34 -2.83
CA ILE A 25 0.16 -4.49 -2.71
C ILE A 25 0.56 -5.85 -3.25
N PHE A 26 1.52 -5.82 -4.17
CA PHE A 26 2.04 -7.04 -4.78
C PHE A 26 3.53 -7.14 -4.55
N ARG A 27 4.01 -8.36 -4.44
CA ARG A 27 5.44 -8.65 -4.42
C ARG A 27 5.65 -9.83 -5.35
N ASP A 28 6.57 -9.65 -6.33
CA ASP A 28 6.75 -10.61 -7.40
C ASP A 28 5.43 -10.77 -8.14
N ARG A 29 4.80 -11.94 -8.08
CA ARG A 29 3.52 -12.18 -8.75
C ARG A 29 2.38 -12.37 -7.77
N ASP A 30 2.66 -12.20 -6.48
CA ASP A 30 1.68 -12.48 -5.44
C ASP A 30 1.14 -11.20 -4.84
N GLU A 31 -0.15 -11.18 -4.61
CA GLU A 31 -0.77 -10.09 -3.87
C GLU A 31 -0.57 -10.33 -2.39
N ILE A 32 0.10 -9.39 -1.74
CA ILE A 32 0.35 -9.48 -0.30
C ILE A 32 -0.91 -9.10 0.48
N GLY A 33 -1.58 -8.04 0.02
CA GLY A 33 -2.75 -7.56 0.72
C GLY A 33 -3.11 -6.17 0.23
N ARG A 34 -3.93 -5.49 1.04
CA ARG A 34 -4.42 -4.16 0.70
C ARG A 34 -4.14 -3.21 1.84
N TRP A 35 -3.69 -2.01 1.49
CA TRP A 35 -3.43 -0.95 2.45
C TRP A 35 -4.54 0.07 2.40
N ASP A 36 -5.14 0.33 3.56
CA ASP A 36 -6.21 1.31 3.70
C ASP A 36 -5.60 2.70 3.81
N ILE A 37 -5.62 3.43 2.70
CA ILE A 37 -5.04 4.76 2.65
C ILE A 37 -5.86 5.73 3.51
N GLU A 38 -7.15 5.54 3.49
CA GLU A 38 -8.08 6.44 4.16
C GLU A 38 -7.91 6.39 5.67
N ASN A 39 -7.76 5.18 6.22
CA ASN A 39 -7.63 4.99 7.67
C ASN A 39 -6.19 4.69 8.10
N GLN A 40 -5.27 4.61 7.15
CA GLN A 40 -3.84 4.43 7.41
C GLN A 40 -3.56 3.17 8.22
N ARG A 41 -4.03 2.04 7.71
CA ARG A 41 -3.82 0.75 8.36
C ARG A 41 -3.90 -0.38 7.34
N PRO A 42 -3.28 -1.54 7.64
CA PRO A 42 -3.42 -2.70 6.76
C PRO A 42 -4.84 -3.26 6.85
N MET A 43 -5.35 -3.73 5.71
CA MET A 43 -6.69 -4.30 5.67
C MET A 43 -6.68 -5.79 5.92
N ASP A 44 -5.69 -6.49 5.34
CA ASP A 44 -5.69 -7.96 5.40
C ASP A 44 -4.28 -8.54 5.29
N PHE A 45 -3.31 -7.87 5.89
CA PHE A 45 -1.93 -8.36 5.92
C PHE A 45 -1.23 -7.78 7.13
N GLU A 46 -0.03 -8.32 7.40
CA GLU A 46 0.78 -7.85 8.52
C GLU A 46 1.80 -6.85 7.99
N LEU A 47 1.84 -5.67 8.60
CA LEU A 47 2.72 -4.59 8.17
C LEU A 47 4.14 -4.83 8.69
N THR A 48 5.08 -4.96 7.75
CA THR A 48 6.49 -5.11 8.10
C THR A 48 7.19 -3.78 7.96
N ARG A 49 8.43 -3.72 8.51
CA ARG A 49 9.24 -2.50 8.42
C ARG A 49 9.51 -2.11 6.98
N ASP A 50 9.89 -3.10 6.16
CA ASP A 50 10.23 -2.82 4.76
C ASP A 50 9.02 -2.33 3.99
N LEU A 51 7.88 -2.96 4.21
CA LEU A 51 6.65 -2.56 3.54
C LEU A 51 6.21 -1.17 3.99
N ARG A 52 6.41 -0.87 5.27
CA ARG A 52 6.10 0.46 5.77
C ARG A 52 6.91 1.53 5.07
N LYS A 53 8.21 1.28 4.92
CA LYS A 53 9.09 2.23 4.22
C LYS A 53 8.64 2.41 2.78
N ALA A 54 8.25 1.32 2.12
CA ALA A 54 7.80 1.40 0.73
C ALA A 54 6.51 2.20 0.61
N LEU A 55 5.57 2.00 1.54
CA LEU A 55 4.32 2.73 1.53
C LEU A 55 4.54 4.23 1.72
N VAL A 56 5.43 4.59 2.64
CA VAL A 56 5.75 6.00 2.87
C VAL A 56 6.40 6.59 1.63
N ALA A 57 7.36 5.89 1.06
CA ALA A 57 8.08 6.36 -0.13
C ALA A 57 7.14 6.51 -1.32
N ALA A 58 6.15 5.64 -1.43
CA ALA A 58 5.18 5.71 -2.52
C ALA A 58 4.12 6.77 -2.30
N GLY A 59 4.03 7.32 -1.09
CA GLY A 59 3.08 8.37 -0.78
C GLY A 59 1.73 7.88 -0.29
N TYR A 60 1.62 6.61 0.05
CA TYR A 60 0.37 6.04 0.52
C TYR A 60 0.25 6.04 2.04
N MET A 61 1.36 6.11 2.73
CA MET A 61 1.36 6.16 4.18
C MET A 61 1.95 7.50 4.62
N LYS A 62 1.32 8.13 5.59
CA LYS A 62 1.83 9.36 6.13
C LYS A 62 3.08 9.08 6.95
N GLU A 63 4.10 9.88 6.73
CA GLU A 63 5.33 9.76 7.49
C GLU A 63 5.12 10.34 8.88
N THR A 64 5.45 9.53 9.89
CA THR A 64 5.34 9.99 11.27
C THR A 64 6.62 10.71 11.66
N THR A 65 6.47 11.93 12.10
CA THR A 65 7.60 12.75 12.55
C THR A 65 7.61 12.83 14.06
N GLN A 66 8.74 12.56 14.65
CA GLN A 66 8.89 12.61 16.09
C GLN A 66 9.66 13.84 16.52
#